data_e8667d0d271f56b781a2ee7df24bc853
#
_entry.id   e8667d0d271f56b781a2ee7df24bc853
#
_cell.length_a   1.000
_cell.length_b   1.000
_cell.length_c   1.000
_cell.angle_alpha   90.00
_cell.angle_beta   90.00
_cell.angle_gamma   90.00
#
_symmetry.space_group_name_H-M   'P 1'
#
loop_
_entity.id
_entity.type
_entity.pdbx_description
1 polymer ?
#
loop_
_entity_poly.entity_id
_entity_poly.type
_entity_poly.pdbx_seq_one_letter_code
_entity_poly.pdbx_strand_id
1 'polypeptide(L)'
;LRKLFKYILRIILVLFSLVVLIMILLYVPAIQNFVKGKAEQYVNNNLDMKLSVGRILLKFPLDLAVEKIYLGQTEKDTMLYADVIQVNVALTKLLKKEVEVRRLVVENAAVNFGDSLSGLKMNVVLKELNLRVDRLNLSQQEAEIPFVALKGGKIRMNLGGGESAVDTTGGSEPVRWRFKVGEVTIDSIDYQLQGLPMGEFHAGVGEARLNGMDVGLEKQTVELEKIMLLRGFCDLLMAESTGEQSGAGVATEESMPWQVRVGTVELEDNRFLMKPMSVPVDAEQFPETIRISALSLKVDSVFNKGTEVAAIVQNLRFKEGNGLDLRDLSCRVSLESEQTNVSNLILKTSNSQLKMNVRAESGISDFGMETPFQLSIDGNIAGRDVLLFMPDSNDQLNNWLSDKVFSLSGLIKGKVDQLNIAHFDVGATGGF
;
A
#
# COMPACT_ATOMS: atom_id res chain seq x y z
N LEU A 1 34.11 33.07 -47.88
CA LEU A 1 33.87 31.87 -47.05
C LEU A 1 34.86 31.77 -45.87
N ARG A 2 36.20 31.84 -46.05
CA ARG A 2 37.23 31.74 -44.98
C ARG A 2 37.12 32.84 -43.92
N LYS A 3 36.78 34.10 -44.31
CA LYS A 3 36.59 35.21 -43.36
C LYS A 3 35.30 35.02 -42.53
N LEU A 4 34.21 34.62 -43.18
CA LEU A 4 32.92 34.33 -42.52
C LEU A 4 33.07 33.20 -41.48
N PHE A 5 33.77 32.12 -41.83
CA PHE A 5 34.06 31.01 -40.92
C PHE A 5 34.87 31.45 -39.68
N LYS A 6 35.86 32.33 -39.86
CA LYS A 6 36.62 32.89 -38.73
C LYS A 6 35.76 33.75 -37.79
N TYR A 7 34.81 34.50 -38.31
CA TYR A 7 33.86 35.28 -37.49
C TYR A 7 32.91 34.37 -36.73
N ILE A 8 32.34 33.36 -37.39
CA ILE A 8 31.49 32.36 -36.76
C ILE A 8 32.23 31.63 -35.64
N LEU A 9 33.46 31.18 -35.92
CA LEU A 9 34.29 30.49 -34.93
C LEU A 9 34.60 31.40 -33.71
N ARG A 10 34.87 32.69 -33.91
CA ARG A 10 35.07 33.66 -32.81
C ARG A 10 33.79 33.86 -31.99
N ILE A 11 32.61 33.96 -32.62
CA ILE A 11 31.35 34.08 -31.94
C ILE A 11 31.09 32.85 -31.09
N ILE A 12 31.31 31.65 -31.66
CA ILE A 12 31.16 30.38 -30.91
C ILE A 12 32.11 30.32 -29.72
N LEU A 13 33.37 30.76 -29.90
CA LEU A 13 34.38 30.75 -28.83
C LEU A 13 34.04 31.75 -27.73
N VAL A 14 33.53 32.92 -28.05
CA VAL A 14 33.05 33.93 -27.07
C VAL A 14 31.82 33.39 -26.34
N LEU A 15 30.86 32.76 -27.02
CA LEU A 15 29.69 32.17 -26.42
C LEU A 15 30.09 31.02 -25.48
N PHE A 16 31.02 30.17 -25.89
CA PHE A 16 31.55 29.09 -25.09
C PHE A 16 32.27 29.61 -23.85
N SER A 17 33.13 30.66 -24.02
CA SER A 17 33.81 31.32 -22.89
C SER A 17 32.82 31.93 -21.91
N LEU A 18 31.73 32.53 -22.39
CA LEU A 18 30.67 33.07 -21.56
C LEU A 18 29.97 31.98 -20.77
N VAL A 19 29.65 30.85 -21.41
CA VAL A 19 29.05 29.69 -20.70
C VAL A 19 29.98 29.14 -19.65
N VAL A 20 31.29 29.01 -19.96
CA VAL A 20 32.29 28.56 -18.97
C VAL A 20 32.43 29.57 -17.83
N LEU A 21 32.40 30.87 -18.12
CA LEU A 21 32.43 31.92 -17.09
C LEU A 21 31.21 31.84 -16.19
N ILE A 22 30.00 31.66 -16.71
CA ILE A 22 28.79 31.50 -15.94
C ILE A 22 28.89 30.24 -15.06
N MET A 23 29.40 29.13 -15.60
CA MET A 23 29.66 27.92 -14.82
C MET A 23 30.58 28.19 -13.63
N ILE A 24 31.73 28.87 -13.88
CA ILE A 24 32.68 29.20 -12.82
C ILE A 24 32.01 30.10 -11.75
N LEU A 25 31.23 31.08 -12.18
CA LEU A 25 30.49 31.96 -11.27
C LEU A 25 29.50 31.21 -10.38
N LEU A 26 28.80 30.20 -10.92
CA LEU A 26 27.87 29.37 -10.14
C LEU A 26 28.56 28.54 -9.05
N TYR A 27 29.85 28.23 -9.21
CA TYR A 27 30.67 27.55 -8.19
C TYR A 27 31.21 28.53 -7.10
N VAL A 28 31.06 29.83 -7.29
CA VAL A 28 31.55 30.81 -6.32
C VAL A 28 30.67 30.81 -5.05
N PRO A 29 31.24 30.55 -3.86
CA PRO A 29 30.46 30.48 -2.62
C PRO A 29 29.63 31.74 -2.33
N ALA A 30 30.12 32.91 -2.74
CA ALA A 30 29.41 34.19 -2.53
C ALA A 30 28.08 34.22 -3.29
N ILE A 31 28.00 33.66 -4.49
CA ILE A 31 26.74 33.57 -5.29
C ILE A 31 25.80 32.55 -4.66
N GLN A 32 26.31 31.39 -4.23
CA GLN A 32 25.53 30.39 -3.54
C GLN A 32 24.93 30.92 -2.23
N ASN A 33 25.70 31.64 -1.46
CA ASN A 33 25.23 32.30 -0.24
C ASN A 33 24.20 33.41 -0.49
N PHE A 34 24.37 34.15 -1.59
CA PHE A 34 23.38 35.16 -2.01
C PHE A 34 22.03 34.50 -2.35
N VAL A 35 22.04 33.42 -3.14
CA VAL A 35 20.83 32.67 -3.51
C VAL A 35 20.18 32.10 -2.24
N LYS A 36 20.96 31.48 -1.35
CA LYS A 36 20.49 31.00 -0.05
C LYS A 36 19.77 32.11 0.73
N GLY A 37 20.42 33.25 0.94
CA GLY A 37 19.86 34.37 1.71
C GLY A 37 18.57 34.90 1.09
N LYS A 38 18.48 34.96 -0.25
CA LYS A 38 17.24 35.38 -0.94
C LYS A 38 16.11 34.37 -0.77
N ALA A 39 16.39 33.08 -0.82
CA ALA A 39 15.40 32.03 -0.60
C ALA A 39 14.87 32.07 0.87
N GLU A 40 15.76 32.13 1.83
CA GLU A 40 15.40 32.26 3.26
C GLU A 40 14.58 33.53 3.51
N GLN A 41 15.01 34.67 2.98
CA GLN A 41 14.28 35.94 3.12
C GLN A 41 12.89 35.90 2.49
N TYR A 42 12.76 35.30 1.31
CA TYR A 42 11.47 35.19 0.63
C TYR A 42 10.46 34.35 1.43
N VAL A 43 10.88 33.16 1.89
CA VAL A 43 10.02 32.26 2.67
C VAL A 43 9.67 32.89 4.01
N ASN A 44 10.66 33.41 4.72
CA ASN A 44 10.49 33.98 6.07
C ASN A 44 9.60 35.23 6.08
N ASN A 45 9.57 35.99 4.97
CA ASN A 45 8.79 37.24 4.89
C ASN A 45 7.42 37.06 4.25
N ASN A 46 7.18 36.00 3.48
CA ASN A 46 5.94 35.88 2.69
C ASN A 46 5.07 34.67 3.04
N LEU A 47 5.60 33.69 3.79
CA LEU A 47 4.89 32.42 4.02
C LEU A 47 4.65 32.12 5.51
N ASP A 48 4.90 33.08 6.43
CA ASP A 48 4.81 32.86 7.89
C ASP A 48 5.53 31.60 8.38
N MET A 49 6.59 31.23 7.67
CA MET A 49 7.40 30.04 7.94
C MET A 49 8.85 30.44 8.09
N LYS A 50 9.61 29.68 8.85
CA LYS A 50 11.04 29.85 9.04
C LYS A 50 11.80 28.81 8.23
N LEU A 51 12.42 29.26 7.13
CA LEU A 51 13.35 28.46 6.34
C LEU A 51 14.78 28.74 6.79
N SER A 52 15.52 27.68 7.05
CA SER A 52 16.97 27.73 7.24
C SER A 52 17.62 26.69 6.33
N VAL A 53 18.67 27.12 5.63
CA VAL A 53 19.41 26.27 4.69
C VAL A 53 20.89 26.30 5.10
N GLY A 54 21.52 25.15 5.26
CA GLY A 54 22.93 25.07 5.58
C GLY A 54 23.78 25.55 4.41
N ARG A 55 23.68 24.90 3.27
CA ARG A 55 24.45 25.21 2.07
C ARG A 55 23.66 24.89 0.80
N ILE A 56 23.83 25.74 -0.21
CA ILE A 56 23.34 25.48 -1.57
C ILE A 56 24.56 25.20 -2.45
N LEU A 57 24.53 24.08 -3.15
CA LEU A 57 25.57 23.69 -4.10
C LEU A 57 24.94 23.57 -5.49
N LEU A 58 25.47 24.32 -6.44
CA LEU A 58 25.13 24.16 -7.85
C LEU A 58 26.27 23.43 -8.54
N LYS A 59 25.94 22.31 -9.19
CA LYS A 59 26.88 21.51 -10.01
C LYS A 59 26.44 21.53 -11.46
N PHE A 60 27.43 21.56 -12.37
CA PHE A 60 27.14 21.46 -13.80
C PHE A 60 26.59 20.07 -14.18
N PRO A 61 25.60 19.89 -15.08
CA PRO A 61 25.00 20.95 -15.92
C PRO A 61 23.87 21.73 -15.27
N LEU A 62 23.19 21.26 -14.24
CA LEU A 62 22.26 21.93 -13.34
C LEU A 62 21.73 20.95 -12.28
N ASP A 63 22.64 20.38 -11.52
CA ASP A 63 22.33 19.71 -10.27
C ASP A 63 22.36 20.74 -9.13
N LEU A 64 21.19 21.01 -8.57
CA LEU A 64 21.04 21.80 -7.37
C LEU A 64 21.02 20.85 -6.17
N ALA A 65 21.98 20.95 -5.29
CA ALA A 65 21.94 20.27 -4.00
C ALA A 65 21.79 21.31 -2.88
N VAL A 66 20.84 21.08 -2.00
CA VAL A 66 20.57 21.88 -0.82
C VAL A 66 20.83 21.00 0.40
N GLU A 67 21.75 21.41 1.23
CA GLU A 67 22.16 20.66 2.41
C GLU A 67 21.58 21.30 3.68
N LYS A 68 21.14 20.45 4.62
CA LYS A 68 20.58 20.82 5.91
C LYS A 68 19.44 21.83 5.78
N ILE A 69 18.38 21.43 5.08
CA ILE A 69 17.14 22.18 5.03
C ILE A 69 16.37 21.98 6.32
N TYR A 70 15.89 23.08 6.85
CA TYR A 70 14.95 23.15 7.95
C TYR A 70 13.81 24.10 7.57
N LEU A 71 12.57 23.64 7.73
CA LEU A 71 11.37 24.45 7.57
C LEU A 71 10.45 24.20 8.78
N GLY A 72 9.99 25.27 9.42
CA GLY A 72 9.07 25.20 10.56
C GLY A 72 8.32 26.50 10.75
N GLN A 73 7.33 26.54 11.62
CA GLN A 73 6.67 27.79 12.01
C GLN A 73 7.52 28.57 13.01
N THR A 74 8.22 27.85 13.89
CA THR A 74 9.16 28.43 14.85
C THR A 74 10.46 27.63 14.86
N GLU A 75 11.53 28.11 15.53
CA GLU A 75 12.78 27.34 15.67
C GLU A 75 12.64 25.98 16.36
N LYS A 76 11.53 25.74 17.07
CA LYS A 76 11.29 24.51 17.84
C LYS A 76 10.29 23.57 17.17
N ASP A 77 9.60 24.02 16.13
CA ASP A 77 8.55 23.25 15.46
C ASP A 77 9.00 22.87 14.05
N THR A 78 9.61 21.71 13.94
CA THR A 78 10.15 21.19 12.68
C THR A 78 9.04 20.58 11.85
N MET A 79 8.61 21.27 10.80
CA MET A 79 7.68 20.72 9.81
C MET A 79 8.40 19.86 8.78
N LEU A 80 9.56 20.29 8.31
CA LEU A 80 10.41 19.56 7.37
C LEU A 80 11.88 19.71 7.76
N TYR A 81 12.59 18.61 7.77
CA TYR A 81 14.04 18.55 7.82
C TYR A 81 14.55 17.61 6.74
N ALA A 82 15.67 17.93 6.10
CA ALA A 82 16.41 17.00 5.26
C ALA A 82 17.90 17.33 5.30
N ASP A 83 18.74 16.28 5.35
CA ASP A 83 20.19 16.45 5.25
C ASP A 83 20.60 16.92 3.88
N VAL A 84 20.02 16.32 2.82
CA VAL A 84 20.28 16.67 1.43
C VAL A 84 19.00 16.57 0.61
N ILE A 85 18.72 17.61 -0.16
CA ILE A 85 17.76 17.55 -1.27
C ILE A 85 18.55 17.89 -2.55
N GLN A 86 18.65 16.94 -3.45
CA GLN A 86 19.31 17.11 -4.73
C GLN A 86 18.27 17.06 -5.87
N VAL A 87 18.28 18.09 -6.70
CA VAL A 87 17.35 18.22 -7.84
C VAL A 87 18.18 18.41 -9.11
N ASN A 88 17.97 17.54 -10.09
CA ASN A 88 18.50 17.72 -11.44
C ASN A 88 17.44 18.37 -12.32
N VAL A 89 17.77 19.50 -12.95
CA VAL A 89 16.87 20.29 -13.79
C VAL A 89 17.37 20.30 -15.24
N ALA A 90 16.46 20.23 -16.20
CA ALA A 90 16.78 20.29 -17.62
C ALA A 90 17.18 21.73 -18.04
N LEU A 91 18.47 21.97 -18.29
CA LEU A 91 18.98 23.28 -18.70
C LEU A 91 18.29 23.83 -19.95
N THR A 92 18.04 23.00 -20.94
CA THR A 92 17.39 23.41 -22.20
C THR A 92 15.98 23.92 -22.01
N LYS A 93 15.26 23.41 -21.02
CA LYS A 93 13.92 23.84 -20.65
C LYS A 93 13.94 25.11 -19.82
N LEU A 94 14.89 25.20 -18.89
CA LEU A 94 15.06 26.40 -18.07
C LEU A 94 15.35 27.65 -18.93
N LEU A 95 16.11 27.51 -20.03
CA LEU A 95 16.34 28.59 -21.01
C LEU A 95 15.05 29.04 -21.71
N LYS A 96 14.02 28.21 -21.74
CA LYS A 96 12.66 28.53 -22.25
C LYS A 96 11.71 28.98 -21.15
N LYS A 97 12.21 29.24 -19.93
CA LYS A 97 11.43 29.56 -18.72
C LYS A 97 10.49 28.42 -18.27
N GLU A 98 10.78 27.18 -18.68
CA GLU A 98 10.08 25.99 -18.23
C GLU A 98 10.97 25.26 -17.21
N VAL A 99 10.39 24.85 -16.06
CA VAL A 99 11.11 24.05 -15.06
C VAL A 99 10.77 22.58 -15.28
N GLU A 100 11.76 21.78 -15.65
CA GLU A 100 11.62 20.33 -15.81
C GLU A 100 12.60 19.64 -14.85
N VAL A 101 12.04 18.99 -13.84
CA VAL A 101 12.79 18.19 -12.87
C VAL A 101 12.97 16.79 -13.44
N ARG A 102 14.21 16.35 -13.60
CA ARG A 102 14.54 15.01 -14.10
C ARG A 102 14.82 14.00 -13.01
N ARG A 103 15.39 14.47 -11.92
CA ARG A 103 15.73 13.63 -10.78
C ARG A 103 15.59 14.42 -9.49
N LEU A 104 15.02 13.78 -8.49
CA LEU A 104 14.97 14.25 -7.11
C LEU A 104 15.57 13.16 -6.22
N VAL A 105 16.55 13.53 -5.41
CA VAL A 105 17.10 12.68 -4.35
C VAL A 105 16.93 13.42 -3.04
N VAL A 106 16.39 12.73 -2.03
CA VAL A 106 16.24 13.26 -0.68
C VAL A 106 16.89 12.28 0.28
N GLU A 107 17.78 12.78 1.15
CA GLU A 107 18.49 11.97 2.12
C GLU A 107 18.18 12.43 3.54
N ASN A 108 17.92 11.47 4.43
CA ASN A 108 17.65 11.67 5.86
C ASN A 108 16.61 12.77 6.09
N ALA A 109 15.41 12.58 5.56
CA ALA A 109 14.32 13.53 5.70
C ALA A 109 13.41 13.17 6.86
N ALA A 110 12.90 14.20 7.54
CA ALA A 110 11.81 14.09 8.50
C ALA A 110 10.74 15.14 8.17
N VAL A 111 9.49 14.71 8.11
CA VAL A 111 8.33 15.58 7.92
C VAL A 111 7.37 15.36 9.07
N ASN A 112 6.99 16.42 9.74
CA ASN A 112 5.97 16.45 10.77
C ASN A 112 4.82 17.33 10.29
N PHE A 113 3.66 16.73 10.18
CA PHE A 113 2.44 17.44 9.86
C PHE A 113 1.44 17.24 11.00
N GLY A 114 0.84 18.31 11.46
CA GLY A 114 -0.24 18.26 12.45
C GLY A 114 -1.31 19.28 12.09
N ASP A 115 -2.53 18.83 11.96
CA ASP A 115 -3.68 19.70 11.81
C ASP A 115 -4.49 19.71 13.12
N SER A 116 -4.55 20.89 13.75
CA SER A 116 -5.23 21.06 15.04
C SER A 116 -6.76 20.94 14.92
N LEU A 117 -7.32 21.16 13.74
CA LEU A 117 -8.77 21.11 13.50
C LEU A 117 -9.26 19.66 13.32
N SER A 118 -8.57 18.88 12.51
CA SER A 118 -8.92 17.46 12.28
C SER A 118 -8.30 16.52 13.30
N GLY A 119 -7.37 16.98 14.13
CA GLY A 119 -6.60 16.14 15.04
C GLY A 119 -5.60 15.21 14.35
N LEU A 120 -5.50 15.28 13.01
CA LEU A 120 -4.56 14.48 12.22
C LEU A 120 -3.12 14.85 12.55
N LYS A 121 -2.33 13.86 12.94
CA LYS A 121 -0.88 14.00 13.11
C LYS A 121 -0.17 12.98 12.24
N MET A 122 0.79 13.43 11.45
CA MET A 122 1.61 12.57 10.62
C MET A 122 3.10 12.87 10.87
N ASN A 123 3.86 11.84 11.12
CA ASN A 123 5.31 11.89 11.22
C ASN A 123 5.90 10.92 10.20
N VAL A 124 6.71 11.43 9.29
CA VAL A 124 7.42 10.66 8.28
C VAL A 124 8.90 10.84 8.47
N VAL A 125 9.64 9.76 8.63
CA VAL A 125 11.11 9.75 8.63
C VAL A 125 11.55 8.84 7.50
N LEU A 126 12.44 9.30 6.64
CA LEU A 126 12.91 8.58 5.46
C LEU A 126 14.42 8.73 5.31
N LYS A 127 15.14 7.63 5.08
CA LYS A 127 16.58 7.63 4.84
C LYS A 127 16.93 8.10 3.43
N GLU A 128 16.25 7.54 2.42
CA GLU A 128 16.51 7.90 1.03
C GLU A 128 15.22 7.83 0.21
N LEU A 129 14.96 8.87 -0.57
CA LEU A 129 14.04 8.90 -1.69
C LEU A 129 14.84 9.20 -2.95
N ASN A 130 14.67 8.40 -3.98
CA ASN A 130 15.23 8.65 -5.31
C ASN A 130 14.09 8.57 -6.33
N LEU A 131 13.79 9.68 -6.96
CA LEU A 131 12.71 9.85 -7.91
C LEU A 131 13.29 10.31 -9.25
N ARG A 132 12.94 9.62 -10.34
CA ARG A 132 13.21 10.08 -11.69
C ARG A 132 11.90 10.46 -12.37
N VAL A 133 11.89 11.61 -13.02
CA VAL A 133 10.72 12.16 -13.73
C VAL A 133 11.11 12.35 -15.19
N ASP A 134 10.38 11.75 -16.12
CA ASP A 134 10.60 11.93 -17.54
C ASP A 134 9.73 13.07 -18.08
N ARG A 135 8.52 13.23 -17.54
CA ARG A 135 7.58 14.26 -17.94
C ARG A 135 6.72 14.73 -16.77
N LEU A 136 6.62 16.03 -16.63
CA LEU A 136 5.67 16.68 -15.72
C LEU A 136 4.93 17.77 -16.49
N ASN A 137 3.66 17.57 -16.74
CA ASN A 137 2.80 18.53 -17.43
C ASN A 137 1.74 19.08 -16.47
N LEU A 138 1.98 20.28 -15.95
CA LEU A 138 1.09 20.92 -14.99
C LEU A 138 -0.24 21.35 -15.64
N SER A 139 -0.24 21.68 -16.94
CA SER A 139 -1.46 22.12 -17.64
C SER A 139 -2.40 20.96 -17.95
N GLN A 140 -1.86 19.77 -18.23
CA GLN A 140 -2.63 18.56 -18.48
C GLN A 140 -2.80 17.73 -17.21
N GLN A 141 -2.14 18.12 -16.13
CA GLN A 141 -2.10 17.38 -14.86
C GLN A 141 -1.64 15.92 -15.05
N GLU A 142 -0.56 15.72 -15.81
CA GLU A 142 0.05 14.41 -16.07
C GLU A 142 1.49 14.37 -15.58
N ALA A 143 1.88 13.24 -14.97
CA ALA A 143 3.25 12.95 -14.59
C ALA A 143 3.67 11.56 -15.06
N GLU A 144 4.82 11.48 -15.73
CA GLU A 144 5.49 10.23 -16.13
C GLU A 144 6.75 10.06 -15.27
N ILE A 145 6.72 9.04 -14.41
CA ILE A 145 7.72 8.78 -13.37
C ILE A 145 8.27 7.37 -13.62
N PRO A 146 9.33 7.21 -14.40
CA PRO A 146 9.83 5.87 -14.72
C PRO A 146 10.36 5.10 -13.52
N PHE A 147 10.80 5.80 -12.46
CA PHE A 147 11.43 5.15 -11.33
C PHE A 147 11.24 5.92 -10.02
N VAL A 148 10.88 5.18 -8.96
CA VAL A 148 10.82 5.63 -7.57
C VAL A 148 11.51 4.61 -6.68
N ALA A 149 12.47 5.02 -5.86
CA ALA A 149 13.04 4.18 -4.82
C ALA A 149 12.90 4.85 -3.46
N LEU A 150 12.36 4.10 -2.51
CA LEU A 150 12.23 4.47 -1.11
C LEU A 150 13.06 3.49 -0.27
N LYS A 151 13.95 4.00 0.58
CA LYS A 151 14.77 3.16 1.45
C LYS A 151 14.75 3.64 2.89
N GLY A 152 14.52 2.72 3.77
CA GLY A 152 14.59 2.92 5.22
C GLY A 152 13.69 4.05 5.69
N GLY A 153 12.54 3.75 6.28
CA GLY A 153 11.66 4.81 6.74
C GLY A 153 10.65 4.35 7.77
N LYS A 154 10.07 5.35 8.45
CA LYS A 154 8.95 5.17 9.37
C LYS A 154 7.89 6.21 9.07
N ILE A 155 6.66 5.76 8.92
CA ILE A 155 5.49 6.60 8.73
C ILE A 155 4.56 6.33 9.91
N ARG A 156 4.30 7.33 10.70
CA ARG A 156 3.32 7.28 11.80
C ARG A 156 2.21 8.25 11.49
N MET A 157 0.99 7.76 11.52
CA MET A 157 -0.21 8.56 11.33
C MET A 157 -1.15 8.32 12.51
N ASN A 158 -1.65 9.39 13.09
CA ASN A 158 -2.68 9.35 14.13
C ASN A 158 -3.87 10.18 13.63
N LEU A 159 -5.02 9.53 13.52
CA LEU A 159 -6.24 10.15 12.99
C LEU A 159 -7.00 10.93 14.07
N GLY A 160 -6.45 11.22 15.22
CA GLY A 160 -7.07 11.99 16.28
C GLY A 160 -8.60 11.74 16.45
N GLY A 161 -9.11 11.48 17.60
CA GLY A 161 -10.55 11.24 17.82
C GLY A 161 -11.44 12.50 17.74
N GLY A 162 -11.09 13.48 16.93
CA GLY A 162 -11.95 14.64 16.66
C GLY A 162 -13.10 14.21 15.75
N GLU A 163 -14.32 14.62 16.05
CA GLU A 163 -15.45 14.55 15.14
C GLU A 163 -15.00 15.20 13.81
N SER A 164 -14.84 14.38 12.79
CA SER A 164 -14.44 14.85 11.47
C SER A 164 -15.59 15.65 10.87
N ALA A 165 -15.64 16.93 11.18
CA ALA A 165 -16.26 17.85 10.28
C ALA A 165 -15.32 17.95 9.05
N VAL A 166 -15.42 16.99 8.16
CA VAL A 166 -14.94 17.18 6.78
C VAL A 166 -15.80 18.28 6.21
N ASP A 167 -15.29 19.49 6.25
CA ASP A 167 -15.93 20.64 5.62
C ASP A 167 -15.82 20.45 4.09
N THR A 168 -16.75 19.68 3.52
CA THR A 168 -16.88 19.44 2.08
C THR A 168 -17.53 20.60 1.35
N THR A 169 -17.72 21.75 1.99
CA THR A 169 -18.35 22.94 1.38
C THR A 169 -17.43 23.77 0.50
N GLY A 170 -16.15 23.42 0.41
CA GLY A 170 -15.27 23.98 -0.63
C GLY A 170 -15.41 23.19 -1.92
N GLY A 171 -16.20 23.69 -2.87
CA GLY A 171 -16.25 23.17 -4.24
C GLY A 171 -14.89 23.26 -4.95
N SER A 172 -13.95 22.41 -4.56
CA SER A 172 -12.70 22.26 -5.27
C SER A 172 -12.97 21.50 -6.56
N GLU A 173 -12.53 22.06 -7.69
CA GLU A 173 -12.56 21.33 -8.96
C GLU A 173 -11.94 19.93 -8.76
N PRO A 174 -12.53 18.89 -9.34
CA PRO A 174 -12.00 17.53 -9.17
C PRO A 174 -10.54 17.47 -9.64
N VAL A 175 -9.70 16.90 -8.81
CA VAL A 175 -8.27 16.74 -9.10
C VAL A 175 -8.12 15.77 -10.26
N ARG A 176 -7.62 16.25 -11.42
CA ARG A 176 -7.56 15.49 -12.69
C ARG A 176 -6.22 14.82 -12.95
N TRP A 177 -5.35 14.73 -11.95
CA TRP A 177 -4.01 14.20 -12.14
C TRP A 177 -4.02 12.74 -12.60
N ARG A 178 -3.14 12.47 -13.56
CA ARG A 178 -2.78 11.11 -13.98
C ARG A 178 -1.29 10.88 -13.76
N PHE A 179 -0.97 9.79 -13.08
CA PHE A 179 0.39 9.37 -12.78
C PHE A 179 0.69 8.05 -13.48
N LYS A 180 1.69 8.05 -14.35
CA LYS A 180 2.25 6.82 -14.92
C LYS A 180 3.59 6.55 -14.26
N VAL A 181 3.69 5.46 -13.52
CA VAL A 181 4.91 5.09 -12.80
C VAL A 181 5.42 3.76 -13.32
N GLY A 182 6.67 3.74 -13.77
CA GLY A 182 7.27 2.53 -14.35
C GLY A 182 7.58 1.50 -13.27
N GLU A 183 8.48 1.83 -12.37
CA GLU A 183 8.91 0.96 -11.28
C GLU A 183 8.95 1.72 -9.95
N VAL A 184 8.40 1.11 -8.91
CA VAL A 184 8.55 1.55 -7.52
C VAL A 184 9.27 0.46 -6.74
N THR A 185 10.38 0.81 -6.11
CA THR A 185 11.09 -0.08 -5.18
C THR A 185 11.00 0.48 -3.77
N ILE A 186 10.65 -0.37 -2.81
CA ILE A 186 10.55 -0.03 -1.41
C ILE A 186 11.42 -1.00 -0.63
N ASP A 187 12.25 -0.48 0.25
CA ASP A 187 13.11 -1.25 1.12
C ASP A 187 12.99 -0.73 2.56
N SER A 188 12.60 -1.61 3.49
CA SER A 188 12.59 -1.35 4.93
C SER A 188 11.75 -0.13 5.34
N ILE A 189 10.47 -0.12 5.00
CA ILE A 189 9.48 0.88 5.44
C ILE A 189 8.60 0.28 6.53
N ASP A 190 8.43 1.04 7.62
CA ASP A 190 7.53 0.76 8.74
C ASP A 190 6.38 1.79 8.75
N TYR A 191 5.15 1.32 8.82
CA TYR A 191 3.95 2.16 8.81
C TYR A 191 3.06 1.85 10.02
N GLN A 192 2.68 2.88 10.76
CA GLN A 192 1.79 2.79 11.91
C GLN A 192 0.61 3.76 11.75
N LEU A 193 -0.59 3.25 11.90
CA LEU A 193 -1.83 4.02 11.88
C LEU A 193 -2.59 3.81 13.17
N GLN A 194 -2.83 4.89 13.90
CA GLN A 194 -3.54 4.93 15.18
C GLN A 194 -4.77 5.83 15.09
N GLY A 195 -5.68 5.69 16.05
CA GLY A 195 -6.89 6.50 16.11
C GLY A 195 -8.03 6.00 15.21
N LEU A 196 -7.93 4.79 14.67
CA LEU A 196 -9.05 4.14 13.99
C LEU A 196 -10.07 3.62 15.04
N PRO A 197 -11.40 3.75 14.79
CA PRO A 197 -12.41 3.19 15.67
C PRO A 197 -12.29 1.68 15.90
N MET A 198 -11.79 0.96 14.89
CA MET A 198 -11.59 -0.49 14.94
C MET A 198 -10.29 -0.92 15.62
N GLY A 199 -9.37 0.01 15.94
CA GLY A 199 -8.09 -0.31 16.57
C GLY A 199 -6.87 0.33 15.90
N GLU A 200 -5.73 -0.32 16.00
CA GLU A 200 -4.46 0.14 15.44
C GLU A 200 -3.97 -0.79 14.34
N PHE A 201 -3.35 -0.20 13.33
CA PHE A 201 -2.74 -0.91 12.22
C PHE A 201 -1.23 -0.64 12.19
N HIS A 202 -0.44 -1.70 12.15
CA HIS A 202 1.00 -1.63 12.02
C HIS A 202 1.46 -2.56 10.91
N ALA A 203 2.12 -2.03 9.91
CA ALA A 203 2.62 -2.80 8.78
C ALA A 203 4.08 -2.45 8.48
N GLY A 204 4.81 -3.43 8.03
CA GLY A 204 6.18 -3.23 7.56
C GLY A 204 6.43 -3.93 6.24
N VAL A 205 7.25 -3.28 5.44
CA VAL A 205 7.71 -3.79 4.14
C VAL A 205 9.19 -4.09 4.26
N GLY A 206 9.59 -5.35 4.12
CA GLY A 206 11.00 -5.71 3.98
C GLY A 206 11.51 -5.25 2.62
N GLU A 207 10.95 -5.81 1.56
CA GLU A 207 11.18 -5.38 0.18
C GLU A 207 9.85 -5.38 -0.58
N ALA A 208 9.57 -4.34 -1.38
CA ALA A 208 8.48 -4.37 -2.33
C ALA A 208 8.89 -3.80 -3.69
N ARG A 209 8.26 -4.32 -4.74
CA ARG A 209 8.36 -3.81 -6.12
C ARG A 209 6.99 -3.72 -6.74
N LEU A 210 6.69 -2.57 -7.32
CA LEU A 210 5.49 -2.34 -8.08
C LEU A 210 5.91 -1.94 -9.50
N ASN A 211 5.31 -2.55 -10.50
CA ASN A 211 5.62 -2.30 -11.90
C ASN A 211 4.37 -1.86 -12.66
N GLY A 212 4.56 -0.97 -13.62
CA GLY A 212 3.53 -0.56 -14.57
C GLY A 212 2.30 0.04 -13.90
N MET A 213 2.48 1.05 -13.02
CA MET A 213 1.39 1.69 -12.31
C MET A 213 0.83 2.88 -13.11
N ASP A 214 -0.47 2.91 -13.35
CA ASP A 214 -1.23 4.01 -13.93
C ASP A 214 -2.36 4.40 -12.97
N VAL A 215 -2.31 5.62 -12.45
CA VAL A 215 -3.28 6.15 -11.48
C VAL A 215 -3.98 7.35 -12.08
N GLY A 216 -5.30 7.26 -12.28
CA GLY A 216 -6.16 8.34 -12.74
C GLY A 216 -7.07 8.83 -11.63
N LEU A 217 -6.79 10.02 -11.06
CA LEU A 217 -7.58 10.54 -9.95
C LEU A 217 -8.99 10.95 -10.38
N GLU A 218 -9.15 11.54 -11.57
CA GLU A 218 -10.47 11.95 -12.10
C GLU A 218 -11.40 10.74 -12.31
N LYS A 219 -10.84 9.62 -12.79
CA LYS A 219 -11.61 8.40 -13.07
C LYS A 219 -11.62 7.43 -11.90
N GLN A 220 -10.91 7.75 -10.83
CA GLN A 220 -10.70 6.87 -9.68
C GLN A 220 -10.23 5.46 -10.10
N THR A 221 -9.23 5.41 -10.98
CA THR A 221 -8.67 4.14 -11.49
C THR A 221 -7.24 3.95 -11.04
N VAL A 222 -6.91 2.71 -10.69
CA VAL A 222 -5.54 2.25 -10.42
C VAL A 222 -5.31 0.98 -11.22
N GLU A 223 -4.34 1.00 -12.09
CA GLU A 223 -3.89 -0.17 -12.85
C GLU A 223 -2.43 -0.45 -12.51
N LEU A 224 -2.10 -1.70 -12.18
CA LEU A 224 -0.73 -2.17 -11.94
C LEU A 224 -0.50 -3.46 -12.72
N GLU A 225 0.69 -3.60 -13.29
CA GLU A 225 1.08 -4.85 -13.93
C GLU A 225 1.46 -5.91 -12.89
N LYS A 226 2.28 -5.53 -11.91
CA LYS A 226 2.77 -6.46 -10.90
C LYS A 226 3.05 -5.78 -9.56
N ILE A 227 2.69 -6.48 -8.48
CA ILE A 227 3.08 -6.17 -7.09
C ILE A 227 3.85 -7.38 -6.56
N MET A 228 5.02 -7.15 -5.97
CA MET A 228 5.80 -8.12 -5.24
C MET A 228 6.10 -7.59 -3.84
N LEU A 229 5.88 -8.39 -2.80
CA LEU A 229 6.17 -8.05 -1.42
C LEU A 229 6.90 -9.22 -0.73
N LEU A 230 8.09 -8.96 -0.21
CA LEU A 230 8.91 -9.93 0.48
C LEU A 230 9.14 -9.51 1.93
N ARG A 231 9.05 -10.47 2.84
CA ARG A 231 9.36 -10.31 4.28
C ARG A 231 8.64 -9.10 4.90
N GLY A 232 7.42 -8.85 4.45
CA GLY A 232 6.55 -7.86 5.05
C GLY A 232 5.81 -8.41 6.26
N PHE A 233 5.19 -7.51 7.00
CA PHE A 233 4.27 -7.87 8.07
C PHE A 233 3.08 -6.91 8.13
N CYS A 234 1.99 -7.42 8.73
CA CYS A 234 0.80 -6.64 9.00
C CYS A 234 0.23 -7.10 10.35
N ASP A 235 0.21 -6.20 11.32
CA ASP A 235 -0.35 -6.42 12.64
C ASP A 235 -1.62 -5.54 12.78
N LEU A 236 -2.78 -6.16 12.99
CA LEU A 236 -4.06 -5.52 13.23
C LEU A 236 -4.44 -5.71 14.71
N LEU A 237 -4.38 -4.65 15.48
CA LEU A 237 -4.72 -4.63 16.90
C LEU A 237 -6.13 -4.07 17.05
N MET A 238 -7.12 -4.93 17.29
CA MET A 238 -8.53 -4.56 17.34
C MET A 238 -8.88 -3.92 18.68
N ALA A 239 -9.60 -2.81 18.65
CA ALA A 239 -10.20 -2.24 19.84
C ALA A 239 -11.26 -3.20 20.42
N GLU A 240 -11.42 -3.19 21.75
CA GLU A 240 -12.53 -3.92 22.38
C GLU A 240 -13.85 -3.30 21.93
N SER A 241 -14.77 -4.13 21.46
CA SER A 241 -16.13 -3.68 21.18
C SER A 241 -16.82 -3.34 22.51
N THR A 242 -16.79 -2.08 22.92
CA THR A 242 -17.76 -1.55 23.87
C THR A 242 -19.10 -1.65 23.18
N GLY A 243 -19.98 -2.56 23.64
CA GLY A 243 -21.19 -3.05 23.01
C GLY A 243 -22.25 -2.07 22.50
N GLU A 244 -21.88 -0.87 22.16
CA GLU A 244 -22.64 0.04 21.33
C GLU A 244 -22.19 -0.12 19.88
N GLN A 245 -22.93 -0.93 19.13
CA GLN A 245 -22.92 -0.91 17.69
C GLN A 245 -23.31 0.51 17.23
N SER A 246 -22.36 1.41 17.19
CA SER A 246 -22.48 2.59 16.36
C SER A 246 -22.40 2.12 14.91
N GLY A 247 -23.51 1.64 14.42
CA GLY A 247 -23.81 1.50 13.01
C GLY A 247 -23.90 2.88 12.37
N ALA A 248 -22.84 3.65 12.46
CA ALA A 248 -22.65 4.81 11.61
C ALA A 248 -21.98 4.31 10.34
N GLY A 249 -22.76 3.66 9.48
CA GLY A 249 -22.55 3.78 8.07
C GLY A 249 -22.60 5.27 7.78
N VAL A 250 -21.43 5.90 7.65
CA VAL A 250 -21.35 7.18 6.99
C VAL A 250 -21.89 6.91 5.59
N ALA A 251 -23.13 7.36 5.35
CA ALA A 251 -23.66 7.52 4.01
C ALA A 251 -22.78 8.59 3.36
N THR A 252 -21.63 8.15 2.85
CA THR A 252 -20.86 8.94 1.91
C THR A 252 -21.72 9.11 0.68
N GLU A 253 -22.02 10.38 0.35
CA GLU A 253 -22.53 10.74 -0.97
C GLU A 253 -21.93 9.83 -2.03
N GLU A 254 -22.70 9.45 -3.05
CA GLU A 254 -22.36 8.53 -4.12
C GLU A 254 -21.08 8.94 -4.87
N SER A 255 -19.93 8.84 -4.20
CA SER A 255 -18.64 8.93 -4.86
C SER A 255 -18.46 7.66 -5.70
N MET A 256 -18.13 7.82 -6.97
CA MET A 256 -17.83 6.65 -7.82
C MET A 256 -16.78 5.78 -7.12
N PRO A 257 -17.02 4.47 -6.98
CA PRO A 257 -16.05 3.60 -6.31
C PRO A 257 -14.76 3.51 -7.14
N TRP A 258 -13.62 3.50 -6.45
CA TRP A 258 -12.33 3.26 -7.08
C TRP A 258 -12.33 1.91 -7.80
N GLN A 259 -11.80 1.93 -9.02
CA GLN A 259 -11.56 0.73 -9.79
C GLN A 259 -10.08 0.37 -9.76
N VAL A 260 -9.76 -0.79 -9.23
CA VAL A 260 -8.39 -1.30 -9.10
C VAL A 260 -8.22 -2.54 -9.97
N ARG A 261 -7.18 -2.56 -10.79
CA ARG A 261 -6.74 -3.74 -11.55
C ARG A 261 -5.29 -4.03 -11.27
N VAL A 262 -4.98 -5.28 -10.95
CA VAL A 262 -3.60 -5.73 -10.77
C VAL A 262 -3.39 -7.01 -11.58
N GLY A 263 -2.40 -7.02 -12.45
CA GLY A 263 -2.09 -8.19 -13.27
C GLY A 263 -1.66 -9.37 -12.41
N THR A 264 -0.63 -9.19 -11.59
CA THR A 264 -0.12 -10.24 -10.68
C THR A 264 0.26 -9.64 -9.32
N VAL A 265 -0.12 -10.32 -8.24
CA VAL A 265 0.32 -10.06 -6.87
C VAL A 265 1.11 -11.26 -6.36
N GLU A 266 2.34 -11.03 -5.91
CA GLU A 266 3.22 -12.04 -5.32
C GLU A 266 3.63 -11.60 -3.91
N LEU A 267 3.31 -12.41 -2.92
CA LEU A 267 3.78 -12.27 -1.54
C LEU A 267 4.70 -13.44 -1.21
N GLU A 268 5.82 -13.19 -0.55
CA GLU A 268 6.76 -14.22 -0.15
C GLU A 268 7.29 -13.96 1.25
N ASP A 269 7.20 -15.00 2.11
CA ASP A 269 7.68 -15.01 3.49
C ASP A 269 7.17 -13.81 4.33
N ASN A 270 5.88 -13.54 4.24
CA ASN A 270 5.25 -12.48 5.02
C ASN A 270 4.63 -13.03 6.30
N ARG A 271 4.26 -12.14 7.21
CA ARG A 271 3.52 -12.48 8.43
C ARG A 271 2.29 -11.59 8.60
N PHE A 272 1.27 -12.14 9.24
CA PHE A 272 0.06 -11.42 9.60
C PHE A 272 -0.32 -11.75 11.04
N LEU A 273 -0.67 -10.74 11.83
CA LEU A 273 -1.18 -10.87 13.18
C LEU A 273 -2.49 -10.09 13.29
N MET A 274 -3.53 -10.73 13.82
CA MET A 274 -4.75 -10.06 14.23
C MET A 274 -5.08 -10.49 15.65
N LYS A 275 -5.29 -9.53 16.54
CA LYS A 275 -5.64 -9.80 17.93
C LYS A 275 -6.36 -8.61 18.58
N PRO A 276 -7.15 -8.83 19.67
CA PRO A 276 -7.61 -7.74 20.52
C PRO A 276 -6.42 -7.01 21.17
N MET A 277 -6.57 -5.70 21.42
CA MET A 277 -5.50 -4.89 22.05
C MET A 277 -5.21 -5.35 23.47
N SER A 278 -6.22 -5.85 24.21
CA SER A 278 -6.09 -6.37 25.58
C SER A 278 -5.32 -7.69 25.68
N VAL A 279 -5.25 -8.46 24.59
CA VAL A 279 -4.59 -9.77 24.60
C VAL A 279 -3.07 -9.60 24.46
N PRO A 280 -2.24 -10.17 25.34
CA PRO A 280 -0.78 -10.15 25.20
C PRO A 280 -0.34 -10.76 23.86
N VAL A 281 0.82 -10.31 23.34
CA VAL A 281 1.33 -10.80 22.05
C VAL A 281 1.60 -12.31 22.05
N ASP A 282 1.94 -12.86 23.21
CA ASP A 282 2.29 -14.27 23.36
C ASP A 282 1.09 -15.18 23.73
N ALA A 283 -0.12 -14.59 23.89
CA ALA A 283 -1.32 -15.37 24.18
C ALA A 283 -1.84 -16.04 22.91
N GLU A 284 -1.85 -17.37 22.88
CA GLU A 284 -2.42 -18.19 21.83
C GLU A 284 -3.90 -18.45 22.15
N GLN A 285 -4.80 -17.62 21.65
CA GLN A 285 -6.24 -17.79 21.82
C GLN A 285 -6.93 -17.71 20.44
N PHE A 286 -6.90 -18.81 19.69
CA PHE A 286 -7.72 -18.94 18.50
C PHE A 286 -9.20 -19.16 18.92
N PRO A 287 -10.21 -18.52 18.29
CA PRO A 287 -10.12 -17.68 17.08
C PRO A 287 -9.85 -16.20 17.33
N GLU A 288 -9.74 -15.73 18.56
CA GLU A 288 -9.56 -14.31 18.90
C GLU A 288 -8.21 -13.77 18.40
N THR A 289 -7.18 -14.62 18.45
CA THR A 289 -5.85 -14.28 17.90
C THR A 289 -5.55 -15.13 16.68
N ILE A 290 -5.30 -14.50 15.54
CA ILE A 290 -4.86 -15.12 14.30
C ILE A 290 -3.40 -14.73 14.04
N ARG A 291 -2.50 -15.70 14.04
CA ARG A 291 -1.06 -15.49 13.82
C ARG A 291 -0.58 -16.30 12.62
N ILE A 292 -0.41 -15.65 11.51
CA ILE A 292 0.07 -16.25 10.26
C ILE A 292 1.55 -15.96 10.07
N SER A 293 2.31 -16.99 9.75
CA SER A 293 3.73 -16.93 9.41
C SER A 293 4.02 -17.64 8.09
N ALA A 294 5.16 -17.34 7.48
CA ALA A 294 5.59 -17.88 6.19
C ALA A 294 4.51 -17.73 5.09
N LEU A 295 3.74 -16.63 5.17
CA LEU A 295 2.67 -16.34 4.22
C LEU A 295 3.26 -16.08 2.84
N SER A 296 2.88 -16.92 1.88
CA SER A 296 3.20 -16.76 0.48
C SER A 296 1.93 -16.87 -0.34
N LEU A 297 1.76 -15.97 -1.29
CA LEU A 297 0.57 -15.84 -2.11
C LEU A 297 0.94 -15.48 -3.54
N LYS A 298 0.31 -16.13 -4.51
CA LYS A 298 0.31 -15.69 -5.90
C LYS A 298 -1.10 -15.59 -6.41
N VAL A 299 -1.47 -14.39 -6.85
CA VAL A 299 -2.80 -14.08 -7.41
C VAL A 299 -2.63 -13.38 -8.74
N ASP A 300 -3.39 -13.79 -9.72
CA ASP A 300 -3.46 -13.17 -11.03
C ASP A 300 -4.82 -12.51 -11.28
N SER A 301 -4.83 -11.53 -12.17
CA SER A 301 -6.06 -10.88 -12.67
C SER A 301 -6.96 -10.33 -11.56
N VAL A 302 -6.35 -9.63 -10.59
CA VAL A 302 -7.10 -9.00 -9.51
C VAL A 302 -7.88 -7.81 -10.06
N PHE A 303 -9.18 -7.80 -9.80
CA PHE A 303 -10.08 -6.69 -10.09
C PHE A 303 -10.91 -6.35 -8.85
N ASN A 304 -11.04 -5.07 -8.56
CA ASN A 304 -11.95 -4.56 -7.53
C ASN A 304 -12.63 -3.28 -8.02
N LYS A 305 -13.94 -3.18 -7.78
CA LYS A 305 -14.72 -1.97 -7.98
C LYS A 305 -15.89 -1.95 -6.99
N GLY A 306 -15.77 -1.16 -5.94
CA GLY A 306 -16.75 -1.20 -4.84
C GLY A 306 -16.84 -2.58 -4.21
N THR A 307 -18.02 -3.21 -4.27
CA THR A 307 -18.26 -4.57 -3.76
C THR A 307 -17.86 -5.68 -4.77
N GLU A 308 -17.63 -5.33 -6.03
CA GLU A 308 -17.22 -6.30 -7.05
C GLU A 308 -15.75 -6.65 -6.90
N VAL A 309 -15.45 -7.94 -6.78
CA VAL A 309 -14.07 -8.46 -6.68
C VAL A 309 -13.93 -9.68 -7.58
N ALA A 310 -12.87 -9.72 -8.38
CA ALA A 310 -12.50 -10.93 -9.11
C ALA A 310 -11.00 -11.19 -8.96
N ALA A 311 -10.62 -12.46 -8.84
CA ALA A 311 -9.23 -12.86 -8.71
C ALA A 311 -9.04 -14.35 -9.05
N ILE A 312 -7.83 -14.70 -9.47
CA ILE A 312 -7.39 -16.07 -9.66
C ILE A 312 -6.25 -16.34 -8.68
N VAL A 313 -6.56 -17.01 -7.58
CA VAL A 313 -5.56 -17.45 -6.61
C VAL A 313 -4.86 -18.68 -7.18
N GLN A 314 -3.59 -18.52 -7.56
CA GLN A 314 -2.77 -19.61 -8.09
C GLN A 314 -2.22 -20.48 -6.96
N ASN A 315 -1.79 -19.85 -5.87
CA ASN A 315 -1.27 -20.53 -4.70
C ASN A 315 -1.32 -19.60 -3.49
N LEU A 316 -1.84 -20.10 -2.38
CA LEU A 316 -1.74 -19.51 -1.05
C LEU A 316 -1.23 -20.57 -0.09
N ARG A 317 -0.19 -20.24 0.66
CA ARG A 317 0.37 -21.10 1.71
C ARG A 317 0.76 -20.28 2.93
N PHE A 318 0.58 -20.84 4.10
CA PHE A 318 0.97 -20.22 5.37
C PHE A 318 0.97 -21.25 6.51
N LYS A 319 1.53 -20.86 7.63
CA LYS A 319 1.37 -21.54 8.92
C LYS A 319 0.65 -20.62 9.90
N GLU A 320 -0.34 -21.15 10.57
CA GLU A 320 -1.09 -20.45 11.62
C GLU A 320 -0.64 -20.92 13.00
N GLY A 321 -0.73 -20.04 14.01
CA GLY A 321 -0.22 -20.28 15.37
C GLY A 321 -0.91 -21.43 16.10
N ASN A 322 -2.16 -21.76 15.77
CA ASN A 322 -2.89 -22.90 16.31
C ASN A 322 -2.41 -24.26 15.76
N GLY A 323 -1.47 -24.28 14.81
CA GLY A 323 -0.92 -25.50 14.23
C GLY A 323 -1.40 -25.82 12.80
N LEU A 324 -2.29 -25.03 12.21
CA LEU A 324 -2.70 -25.20 10.83
C LEU A 324 -1.53 -24.91 9.88
N ASP A 325 -1.17 -25.90 9.06
CA ASP A 325 -0.16 -25.79 7.99
C ASP A 325 -0.88 -25.87 6.62
N LEU A 326 -1.29 -24.72 6.09
CA LEU A 326 -1.87 -24.62 4.75
C LEU A 326 -0.73 -24.67 3.72
N ARG A 327 -0.66 -25.74 2.96
CA ARG A 327 0.40 -25.99 1.97
C ARG A 327 0.05 -25.47 0.59
N ASP A 328 -1.24 -25.48 0.25
CA ASP A 328 -1.72 -25.03 -1.04
C ASP A 328 -3.21 -24.69 -0.98
N LEU A 329 -3.56 -23.50 -1.39
CA LEU A 329 -4.93 -23.12 -1.72
C LEU A 329 -4.91 -22.42 -3.07
N SER A 330 -5.70 -22.92 -3.99
CA SER A 330 -5.93 -22.28 -5.28
C SER A 330 -7.42 -22.22 -5.59
N CYS A 331 -7.88 -21.15 -6.22
CA CYS A 331 -9.28 -20.96 -6.62
C CYS A 331 -9.44 -19.81 -7.60
N ARG A 332 -10.62 -19.74 -8.21
CA ARG A 332 -11.11 -18.54 -8.89
C ARG A 332 -12.24 -17.94 -8.09
N VAL A 333 -12.15 -16.66 -7.79
CA VAL A 333 -13.14 -15.90 -7.04
C VAL A 333 -13.79 -14.87 -7.96
N SER A 334 -15.11 -14.76 -7.91
CA SER A 334 -15.91 -13.68 -8.50
C SER A 334 -16.99 -13.32 -7.49
N LEU A 335 -16.90 -12.12 -6.96
CA LEU A 335 -17.86 -11.51 -6.03
C LEU A 335 -18.53 -10.38 -6.80
N GLU A 336 -19.80 -10.47 -6.99
CA GLU A 336 -20.65 -9.48 -7.65
C GLU A 336 -21.72 -9.00 -6.67
N SER A 337 -22.44 -7.94 -7.00
CA SER A 337 -23.47 -7.39 -6.10
C SER A 337 -24.56 -8.39 -5.75
N GLU A 338 -24.91 -9.29 -6.69
CA GLU A 338 -26.00 -10.26 -6.56
C GLU A 338 -25.53 -11.71 -6.56
N GLN A 339 -24.24 -11.96 -6.71
CA GLN A 339 -23.71 -13.32 -6.82
C GLN A 339 -22.30 -13.44 -6.24
N THR A 340 -22.07 -14.48 -5.47
CA THR A 340 -20.75 -14.94 -5.02
C THR A 340 -20.43 -16.28 -5.67
N ASN A 341 -19.27 -16.37 -6.33
CA ASN A 341 -18.81 -17.60 -6.98
C ASN A 341 -17.35 -17.87 -6.62
N VAL A 342 -17.09 -19.02 -5.99
CA VAL A 342 -15.74 -19.54 -5.75
C VAL A 342 -15.65 -20.89 -6.44
N SER A 343 -14.87 -20.98 -7.50
CA SER A 343 -14.76 -22.17 -8.33
C SER A 343 -13.35 -22.75 -8.34
N ASN A 344 -13.27 -24.07 -8.59
CA ASN A 344 -12.02 -24.82 -8.63
C ASN A 344 -11.15 -24.62 -7.36
N LEU A 345 -11.80 -24.48 -6.21
CA LEU A 345 -11.08 -24.37 -4.96
C LEU A 345 -10.45 -25.72 -4.63
N ILE A 346 -9.13 -25.72 -4.52
CA ILE A 346 -8.32 -26.85 -4.04
C ILE A 346 -7.65 -26.36 -2.78
N LEU A 347 -7.88 -27.06 -1.67
CA LEU A 347 -7.26 -26.80 -0.38
C LEU A 347 -6.47 -28.01 0.05
N LYS A 348 -5.18 -27.81 0.40
CA LYS A 348 -4.30 -28.85 0.94
C LYS A 348 -3.63 -28.33 2.20
N THR A 349 -3.80 -29.06 3.27
CA THR A 349 -3.04 -28.90 4.50
C THR A 349 -1.96 -29.99 4.61
N SER A 350 -1.32 -30.10 5.76
CA SER A 350 -0.45 -31.24 6.06
C SER A 350 -1.20 -32.57 6.10
N ASN A 351 -2.50 -32.56 6.45
CA ASN A 351 -3.29 -33.76 6.75
C ASN A 351 -4.54 -33.92 5.89
N SER A 352 -5.01 -32.85 5.26
CA SER A 352 -6.29 -32.81 4.52
C SER A 352 -6.10 -32.37 3.07
N GLN A 353 -7.02 -32.80 2.19
CA GLN A 353 -7.12 -32.33 0.83
C GLN A 353 -8.58 -32.26 0.41
N LEU A 354 -9.06 -31.08 0.02
CA LEU A 354 -10.44 -30.81 -0.39
C LEU A 354 -10.47 -30.13 -1.74
N LYS A 355 -11.50 -30.44 -2.53
CA LYS A 355 -11.90 -29.73 -3.73
C LYS A 355 -13.30 -29.22 -3.52
N MET A 356 -13.54 -27.95 -3.78
CA MET A 356 -14.83 -27.30 -3.53
C MET A 356 -15.21 -26.33 -4.64
N ASN A 357 -16.52 -26.18 -4.83
CA ASN A 357 -17.09 -25.07 -5.56
C ASN A 357 -18.25 -24.50 -4.73
N VAL A 358 -18.30 -23.19 -4.62
CA VAL A 358 -19.33 -22.47 -3.90
C VAL A 358 -19.97 -21.46 -4.82
N ARG A 359 -21.31 -21.45 -4.87
CA ARG A 359 -22.08 -20.41 -5.54
C ARG A 359 -23.19 -19.95 -4.62
N ALA A 360 -23.33 -18.67 -4.41
CA ALA A 360 -24.42 -18.07 -3.66
C ALA A 360 -25.12 -17.01 -4.50
N GLU A 361 -26.44 -16.86 -4.30
CA GLU A 361 -27.30 -15.89 -4.99
C GLU A 361 -27.40 -14.59 -4.17
N SER A 362 -26.26 -14.09 -3.75
CA SER A 362 -26.10 -12.77 -3.12
C SER A 362 -24.64 -12.33 -3.17
N GLY A 363 -24.41 -11.03 -3.04
CA GLY A 363 -23.09 -10.50 -2.74
C GLY A 363 -22.60 -10.94 -1.36
N ILE A 364 -21.30 -10.82 -1.11
CA ILE A 364 -20.70 -11.24 0.16
C ILE A 364 -21.17 -10.40 1.35
N SER A 365 -21.47 -9.12 1.13
CA SER A 365 -22.00 -8.21 2.14
C SER A 365 -23.43 -8.55 2.59
N ASP A 366 -24.20 -9.16 1.68
CA ASP A 366 -25.61 -9.47 1.89
C ASP A 366 -25.84 -10.96 2.15
N PHE A 367 -24.74 -11.73 2.30
CA PHE A 367 -24.81 -13.14 2.60
C PHE A 367 -25.37 -13.35 4.03
N GLY A 368 -26.51 -14.02 4.12
CA GLY A 368 -27.22 -14.28 5.36
C GLY A 368 -27.87 -15.65 5.41
N MET A 369 -28.62 -15.92 6.48
CA MET A 369 -29.31 -17.21 6.70
C MET A 369 -30.26 -17.58 5.56
N GLU A 370 -30.90 -16.57 4.95
CA GLU A 370 -31.88 -16.73 3.87
C GLU A 370 -31.25 -16.83 2.45
N THR A 371 -29.91 -16.68 2.35
CA THR A 371 -29.23 -16.69 1.04
C THR A 371 -29.20 -18.09 0.44
N PRO A 372 -29.75 -18.29 -0.77
CA PRO A 372 -29.60 -19.56 -1.47
C PRO A 372 -28.15 -19.79 -1.87
N PHE A 373 -27.63 -20.97 -1.60
CA PHE A 373 -26.31 -21.37 -2.02
C PHE A 373 -26.23 -22.80 -2.54
N GLN A 374 -25.18 -23.08 -3.28
CA GLN A 374 -24.78 -24.42 -3.70
C GLN A 374 -23.32 -24.65 -3.35
N LEU A 375 -23.03 -25.71 -2.64
CA LEU A 375 -21.70 -26.19 -2.29
C LEU A 375 -21.49 -27.59 -2.86
N SER A 376 -20.49 -27.78 -3.71
CA SER A 376 -19.97 -29.11 -4.02
C SER A 376 -18.65 -29.30 -3.27
N ILE A 377 -18.47 -30.47 -2.67
CA ILE A 377 -17.27 -30.82 -1.91
C ILE A 377 -16.85 -32.25 -2.27
N ASP A 378 -15.55 -32.45 -2.44
CA ASP A 378 -14.94 -33.75 -2.66
C ASP A 378 -13.54 -33.78 -2.04
N GLY A 379 -13.21 -34.82 -1.30
CA GLY A 379 -11.87 -34.99 -0.75
C GLY A 379 -11.83 -35.62 0.63
N ASN A 380 -10.73 -35.40 1.33
CA ASN A 380 -10.48 -35.96 2.65
C ASN A 380 -10.11 -34.86 3.64
N ILE A 381 -10.71 -34.92 4.83
CA ILE A 381 -10.38 -34.04 5.97
C ILE A 381 -9.91 -34.86 7.16
N ALA A 382 -8.76 -34.55 7.70
CA ALA A 382 -8.25 -35.18 8.89
C ALA A 382 -8.89 -34.57 10.16
N GLY A 383 -9.25 -35.42 11.11
CA GLY A 383 -9.81 -34.95 12.37
C GLY A 383 -8.86 -34.03 13.15
N ARG A 384 -7.55 -34.18 12.99
CA ARG A 384 -6.56 -33.23 13.55
C ARG A 384 -6.76 -31.81 13.05
N ASP A 385 -7.05 -31.62 11.77
CA ASP A 385 -7.29 -30.30 11.21
C ASP A 385 -8.64 -29.74 11.69
N VAL A 386 -9.66 -30.60 11.87
CA VAL A 386 -10.94 -30.21 12.46
C VAL A 386 -10.77 -29.71 13.88
N LEU A 387 -9.97 -30.40 14.69
CA LEU A 387 -9.71 -30.05 16.09
C LEU A 387 -9.07 -28.68 16.27
N LEU A 388 -8.32 -28.19 15.29
CA LEU A 388 -7.72 -26.83 15.32
C LEU A 388 -8.79 -25.72 15.39
N PHE A 389 -10.02 -26.01 14.94
CA PHE A 389 -11.15 -25.08 14.95
C PHE A 389 -12.14 -25.37 16.10
N MET A 390 -11.80 -26.30 16.99
CA MET A 390 -12.65 -26.70 18.13
C MET A 390 -11.85 -26.60 19.44
N PRO A 391 -11.38 -25.39 19.86
CA PRO A 391 -10.49 -25.23 21.02
C PRO A 391 -11.10 -25.74 22.34
N ASP A 392 -12.44 -25.69 22.48
CA ASP A 392 -13.18 -26.12 23.68
C ASP A 392 -13.59 -27.59 23.67
N SER A 393 -13.06 -28.39 22.73
CA SER A 393 -13.42 -29.80 22.64
C SER A 393 -12.84 -30.60 23.82
N ASN A 394 -13.64 -31.58 24.31
CA ASN A 394 -13.22 -32.41 25.44
C ASN A 394 -12.24 -33.52 25.01
N ASP A 395 -11.50 -34.09 25.97
CA ASP A 395 -10.47 -35.10 25.72
C ASP A 395 -10.99 -36.36 24.99
N GLN A 396 -12.25 -36.75 25.21
CA GLN A 396 -12.83 -37.91 24.50
C GLN A 396 -13.00 -37.61 23.01
N LEU A 397 -13.51 -36.42 22.67
CA LEU A 397 -13.66 -36.01 21.28
C LEU A 397 -12.30 -35.82 20.61
N ASN A 398 -11.35 -35.22 21.32
CA ASN A 398 -9.98 -35.01 20.84
C ASN A 398 -9.32 -36.34 20.48
N ASN A 399 -9.37 -37.31 21.40
CA ASN A 399 -8.79 -38.65 21.20
C ASN A 399 -9.51 -39.38 20.07
N TRP A 400 -10.82 -39.24 19.94
CA TRP A 400 -11.59 -39.90 18.87
C TRP A 400 -11.32 -39.31 17.48
N LEU A 401 -11.22 -37.99 17.37
CA LEU A 401 -10.97 -37.31 16.09
C LEU A 401 -9.51 -37.41 15.64
N SER A 402 -8.55 -37.38 16.55
CA SER A 402 -7.13 -37.22 16.22
C SER A 402 -6.57 -38.20 15.20
N ASP A 403 -7.08 -39.44 15.21
CA ASP A 403 -6.63 -40.53 14.31
C ASP A 403 -7.60 -40.80 13.14
N LYS A 404 -8.66 -40.02 13.00
CA LYS A 404 -9.66 -40.22 11.95
C LYS A 404 -9.36 -39.38 10.71
N VAL A 405 -9.65 -39.94 9.56
CA VAL A 405 -9.71 -39.22 8.29
C VAL A 405 -11.09 -39.46 7.69
N PHE A 406 -11.79 -38.39 7.38
CA PHE A 406 -13.13 -38.42 6.80
C PHE A 406 -13.02 -38.17 5.31
N SER A 407 -13.55 -39.10 4.51
CA SER A 407 -13.77 -38.89 3.09
C SER A 407 -15.13 -38.21 2.92
N LEU A 408 -15.15 -37.13 2.19
CA LEU A 408 -16.35 -36.33 1.93
C LEU A 408 -16.59 -36.28 0.43
N SER A 409 -17.83 -36.56 -0.01
CA SER A 409 -18.27 -36.30 -1.39
C SER A 409 -19.71 -35.88 -1.34
N GLY A 410 -20.04 -34.71 -1.91
CA GLY A 410 -21.42 -34.28 -1.83
C GLY A 410 -21.76 -33.01 -2.57
N LEU A 411 -23.04 -32.78 -2.70
CA LEU A 411 -23.66 -31.60 -3.26
C LEU A 411 -24.76 -31.12 -2.30
N ILE A 412 -24.57 -29.97 -1.72
CA ILE A 412 -25.50 -29.33 -0.80
C ILE A 412 -26.08 -28.10 -1.50
N LYS A 413 -27.40 -27.95 -1.46
CA LYS A 413 -28.12 -26.78 -2.00
C LYS A 413 -29.11 -26.28 -0.97
N GLY A 414 -29.47 -25.02 -1.02
CA GLY A 414 -30.53 -24.47 -0.18
C GLY A 414 -30.11 -23.18 0.50
N LYS A 415 -30.74 -22.88 1.63
CA LYS A 415 -30.40 -21.79 2.52
C LYS A 415 -29.76 -22.35 3.78
N VAL A 416 -29.09 -21.50 4.59
CA VAL A 416 -28.38 -21.97 5.79
C VAL A 416 -29.31 -22.69 6.77
N ASP A 417 -30.57 -22.26 6.87
CA ASP A 417 -31.62 -22.84 7.72
C ASP A 417 -32.43 -23.97 7.05
N GLN A 418 -32.34 -24.12 5.70
CA GLN A 418 -33.12 -25.10 4.91
C GLN A 418 -32.23 -25.78 3.88
N LEU A 419 -31.41 -26.73 4.33
CA LEU A 419 -30.47 -27.46 3.48
C LEU A 419 -31.17 -28.62 2.76
N ASN A 420 -30.97 -28.69 1.44
CA ASN A 420 -31.30 -29.84 0.61
C ASN A 420 -30.00 -30.56 0.23
N ILE A 421 -29.80 -31.71 0.81
CA ILE A 421 -28.62 -32.56 0.55
C ILE A 421 -29.00 -33.51 -0.61
N ALA A 422 -28.58 -33.15 -1.81
CA ALA A 422 -28.86 -33.95 -3.00
C ALA A 422 -28.08 -35.28 -2.98
N HIS A 423 -26.86 -35.26 -2.47
CA HIS A 423 -25.98 -36.42 -2.28
C HIS A 423 -24.89 -36.02 -1.30
N PHE A 424 -24.64 -36.84 -0.28
CA PHE A 424 -23.57 -36.59 0.66
C PHE A 424 -23.10 -37.90 1.29
N ASP A 425 -21.93 -38.34 0.86
CA ASP A 425 -21.28 -39.54 1.40
C ASP A 425 -20.18 -39.14 2.38
N VAL A 426 -20.18 -39.77 3.52
CA VAL A 426 -19.12 -39.63 4.53
C VAL A 426 -18.56 -41.00 4.85
N GLY A 427 -17.31 -41.23 4.56
CA GLY A 427 -16.55 -42.39 5.00
C GLY A 427 -15.57 -42.00 6.11
N ALA A 428 -15.37 -42.81 7.11
CA ALA A 428 -14.33 -42.62 8.10
C ALA A 428 -13.32 -43.76 8.04
N THR A 429 -12.04 -43.45 7.92
CA THR A 429 -10.93 -44.42 8.01
C THR A 429 -10.07 -44.09 9.21
N GLY A 430 -9.72 -45.10 9.99
CA GLY A 430 -8.91 -44.99 11.21
C GLY A 430 -9.32 -46.07 12.22
N GLY A 431 -8.35 -46.76 12.85
CA GLY A 431 -8.59 -47.94 13.68
C GLY A 431 -9.64 -47.75 14.77
N PHE A 432 -10.33 -48.83 15.06
CA PHE A 432 -11.10 -49.02 16.28
C PHE A 432 -10.16 -49.25 17.44
#